data_e5edde38ab6c1b1d87627eba1e2fe2b6
#
_entry.id   e5edde38ab6c1b1d87627eba1e2fe2b6
#
_cell.length_a   1.000
_cell.length_b   1.000
_cell.length_c   1.000
_cell.angle_alpha   90.00
_cell.angle_beta   90.00
_cell.angle_gamma   90.00
#
_symmetry.space_group_name_H-M   'P 1'
#
loop_
_entity.id
_entity.type
_entity.pdbx_description
1 polymer ?
#
loop_
_entity_poly.entity_id
_entity_poly.type
_entity_poly.pdbx_seq_one_letter_code
_entity_poly.pdbx_strand_id
1 'polypeptide(L)'
;MRVFSKTLAAVLLCGMASLAQAADTAICYNCPPDWADWGTQLKAIAASTGVQVPLDNKNSGQSLAQLVAEKAAPVADVVYYGVTFGLQAQKAEVVDGYKPKGWEQIPAGLKDPTGHWFAIHSGTLGIMVNVDALGGLPVPQSWADLLKPEYKGMVGYLDPSSAFVGYVSAVAINRALGGDLDNFAPAIDYFQKLAKNAPIVPKQTAYARVLSGELPILVDYDFNAYRARYKDNANVAFVIPQEGSISVPYVMSLVANAPHRANGEKVLDFVLSDAGQALWAKAYLRPIRPVQMPTEVAAQFLPDGDYARAGVVDYQKMAAVQEAFAARYLNEVK
;
A
#
# COMPACT_ATOMS: atom_id res chain seq x y z
N MET A 1 -45.01 78.23 -8.31
CA MET A 1 -43.80 77.53 -8.93
C MET A 1 -43.04 76.86 -7.81
N ARG A 2 -43.13 75.54 -7.72
CA ARG A 2 -42.39 74.74 -6.74
C ARG A 2 -41.44 73.82 -7.56
N VAL A 3 -40.17 74.05 -7.36
CA VAL A 3 -39.09 73.23 -7.96
C VAL A 3 -38.83 72.04 -7.02
N PHE A 4 -39.03 70.79 -7.53
CA PHE A 4 -38.69 69.58 -6.81
C PHE A 4 -37.24 69.18 -7.20
N SER A 5 -36.37 69.24 -6.18
CA SER A 5 -35.02 68.69 -6.28
C SER A 5 -35.08 67.19 -6.07
N LYS A 6 -34.61 66.36 -7.04
CA LYS A 6 -34.49 64.95 -6.90
C LYS A 6 -33.03 64.65 -6.52
N THR A 7 -32.84 64.23 -5.29
CA THR A 7 -31.52 63.68 -4.81
C THR A 7 -31.41 62.22 -5.18
N LEU A 8 -30.43 61.89 -6.02
CA LEU A 8 -30.10 60.55 -6.45
C LEU A 8 -29.11 59.94 -5.43
N ALA A 9 -29.55 58.97 -4.62
CA ALA A 9 -28.71 58.24 -3.71
C ALA A 9 -28.08 57.07 -4.47
N ALA A 10 -26.77 57.16 -4.72
CA ALA A 10 -25.97 56.05 -5.26
C ALA A 10 -25.60 55.08 -4.11
N VAL A 11 -26.22 53.91 -4.09
CA VAL A 11 -25.83 52.80 -3.19
C VAL A 11 -24.63 52.06 -3.84
N LEU A 12 -23.42 52.26 -3.29
CA LEU A 12 -22.27 51.43 -3.62
C LEU A 12 -22.46 50.06 -2.94
N LEU A 13 -22.86 49.05 -3.70
CA LEU A 13 -22.69 47.66 -3.30
C LEU A 13 -21.20 47.26 -3.44
N CYS A 14 -20.47 47.29 -2.34
CA CYS A 14 -19.18 46.58 -2.22
C CYS A 14 -19.47 45.10 -2.22
N GLY A 15 -19.41 44.47 -3.40
CA GLY A 15 -19.38 43.01 -3.54
C GLY A 15 -18.05 42.48 -2.95
N MET A 16 -18.10 41.94 -1.73
CA MET A 16 -17.03 41.06 -1.25
C MET A 16 -17.03 39.80 -2.14
N ALA A 17 -16.24 39.82 -3.19
CA ALA A 17 -15.84 38.59 -3.87
C ALA A 17 -14.99 37.79 -2.88
N SER A 18 -15.61 36.82 -2.19
CA SER A 18 -14.87 35.76 -1.51
C SER A 18 -14.11 35.03 -2.58
N LEU A 19 -12.81 35.32 -2.70
CA LEU A 19 -11.90 34.46 -3.45
C LEU A 19 -11.96 33.11 -2.75
N ALA A 20 -12.77 32.19 -3.27
CA ALA A 20 -12.67 30.80 -2.92
C ALA A 20 -11.25 30.37 -3.33
N GLN A 21 -10.34 30.35 -2.37
CA GLN A 21 -8.99 29.85 -2.58
C GLN A 21 -9.18 28.38 -2.95
N ALA A 22 -8.86 28.02 -4.19
CA ALA A 22 -8.85 26.63 -4.58
C ALA A 22 -7.98 25.88 -3.57
N ALA A 23 -8.54 24.84 -2.95
CA ALA A 23 -7.80 24.05 -1.97
C ALA A 23 -6.51 23.53 -2.64
N ASP A 24 -5.37 23.71 -1.97
CA ASP A 24 -4.12 23.13 -2.43
C ASP A 24 -4.31 21.62 -2.60
N THR A 25 -3.99 21.08 -3.78
CA THR A 25 -4.22 19.69 -4.12
C THR A 25 -2.90 19.03 -4.50
N ALA A 26 -2.74 17.76 -4.13
CA ALA A 26 -1.71 16.88 -4.66
C ALA A 26 -2.35 15.55 -5.08
N ILE A 27 -2.00 15.04 -6.24
CA ILE A 27 -2.48 13.74 -6.72
C ILE A 27 -1.50 12.66 -6.26
N CYS A 28 -1.99 11.73 -5.43
CA CYS A 28 -1.25 10.55 -5.01
C CYS A 28 -1.77 9.31 -5.74
N TYR A 29 -0.93 8.67 -6.56
CA TYR A 29 -1.29 7.38 -7.13
C TYR A 29 -1.11 6.27 -6.10
N ASN A 30 -2.16 5.41 -5.98
CA ASN A 30 -2.19 4.25 -5.10
C ASN A 30 -2.19 4.60 -3.59
N CYS A 31 -2.94 5.63 -3.17
CA CYS A 31 -3.17 5.97 -1.76
C CYS A 31 -4.63 5.63 -1.35
N PRO A 32 -5.07 4.35 -1.43
CA PRO A 32 -6.46 3.98 -1.19
C PRO A 32 -6.76 3.99 0.32
N PRO A 33 -7.92 4.54 0.75
CA PRO A 33 -8.22 4.76 2.17
C PRO A 33 -8.30 3.48 3.00
N ASP A 34 -8.69 2.36 2.37
CA ASP A 34 -8.90 1.07 3.04
C ASP A 34 -7.64 0.19 3.07
N TRP A 35 -6.54 0.65 2.52
CA TRP A 35 -5.24 -0.02 2.55
C TRP A 35 -4.27 0.73 3.45
N ALA A 36 -3.59 0.03 4.34
CA ALA A 36 -2.56 0.60 5.23
C ALA A 36 -3.03 1.85 6.00
N ASP A 37 -4.33 1.96 6.30
CA ASP A 37 -4.95 3.12 6.96
C ASP A 37 -4.66 4.48 6.29
N TRP A 38 -4.48 4.50 4.96
CA TRP A 38 -4.28 5.74 4.22
C TRP A 38 -5.39 6.76 4.47
N GLY A 39 -6.63 6.32 4.76
CA GLY A 39 -7.73 7.21 5.10
C GLY A 39 -7.43 8.13 6.29
N THR A 40 -6.75 7.62 7.32
CA THR A 40 -6.30 8.42 8.47
C THR A 40 -5.14 9.34 8.09
N GLN A 41 -4.17 8.85 7.31
CA GLN A 41 -3.04 9.66 6.82
C GLN A 41 -3.51 10.83 5.95
N LEU A 42 -4.41 10.59 5.00
CA LEU A 42 -4.93 11.63 4.10
C LEU A 42 -5.65 12.76 4.86
N LYS A 43 -6.45 12.41 5.88
CA LYS A 43 -7.09 13.38 6.78
C LYS A 43 -6.06 14.22 7.55
N ALA A 44 -5.01 13.57 8.05
CA ALA A 44 -3.96 14.24 8.81
C ALA A 44 -3.09 15.13 7.92
N ILE A 45 -2.79 14.72 6.68
CA ILE A 45 -2.12 15.55 5.67
C ILE A 45 -2.93 16.82 5.43
N ALA A 46 -4.22 16.70 5.14
CA ALA A 46 -5.10 17.83 4.90
C ALA A 46 -5.16 18.80 6.10
N ALA A 47 -5.28 18.26 7.32
CA ALA A 47 -5.33 19.05 8.55
C ALA A 47 -4.00 19.78 8.85
N SER A 48 -2.86 19.15 8.56
CA SER A 48 -1.54 19.69 8.92
C SER A 48 -0.93 20.59 7.86
N THR A 49 -1.22 20.34 6.59
CA THR A 49 -0.57 21.01 5.45
C THR A 49 -1.50 21.88 4.62
N GLY A 50 -2.82 21.73 4.78
CA GLY A 50 -3.84 22.34 3.91
C GLY A 50 -3.99 21.63 2.56
N VAL A 51 -3.15 20.62 2.25
CA VAL A 51 -3.17 19.93 0.96
C VAL A 51 -4.23 18.84 0.97
N GLN A 52 -5.16 18.89 0.02
CA GLN A 52 -6.15 17.85 -0.23
C GLN A 52 -5.55 16.81 -1.17
N VAL A 53 -5.69 15.53 -0.82
CA VAL A 53 -5.25 14.41 -1.66
C VAL A 53 -6.47 13.58 -2.04
N PRO A 54 -6.94 13.66 -3.30
CA PRO A 54 -8.07 12.86 -3.78
C PRO A 54 -7.79 11.36 -3.69
N LEU A 55 -8.86 10.57 -3.54
CA LEU A 55 -8.77 9.12 -3.45
C LEU A 55 -8.32 8.51 -4.77
N ASP A 56 -7.42 7.53 -4.69
CA ASP A 56 -6.94 6.75 -5.83
C ASP A 56 -6.75 5.28 -5.44
N ASN A 57 -7.40 4.38 -6.16
CA ASN A 57 -7.45 2.94 -5.89
C ASN A 57 -6.64 2.11 -6.90
N LYS A 58 -5.58 2.64 -7.46
CA LYS A 58 -4.65 1.83 -8.27
C LYS A 58 -3.91 0.80 -7.40
N ASN A 59 -3.35 -0.22 -8.04
CA ASN A 59 -2.28 -1.03 -7.44
C ASN A 59 -0.90 -0.52 -7.89
N SER A 60 0.19 -1.07 -7.34
CA SER A 60 1.57 -0.63 -7.63
C SER A 60 1.92 -0.71 -9.12
N GLY A 61 1.54 -1.80 -9.80
CA GLY A 61 1.81 -1.97 -11.23
C GLY A 61 0.99 -1.03 -12.12
N GLN A 62 -0.29 -0.83 -11.79
CA GLN A 62 -1.14 0.15 -12.48
C GLN A 62 -0.58 1.57 -12.32
N SER A 63 -0.09 1.91 -11.13
CA SER A 63 0.53 3.21 -10.87
C SER A 63 1.79 3.42 -11.70
N LEU A 64 2.70 2.44 -11.72
CA LEU A 64 3.91 2.53 -12.55
C LEU A 64 3.56 2.64 -14.05
N ALA A 65 2.64 1.81 -14.55
CA ALA A 65 2.22 1.86 -15.95
C ALA A 65 1.63 3.23 -16.33
N GLN A 66 0.83 3.81 -15.42
CA GLN A 66 0.24 5.13 -15.62
C GLN A 66 1.31 6.23 -15.62
N LEU A 67 2.26 6.21 -14.67
CA LEU A 67 3.38 7.16 -14.64
C LEU A 67 4.21 7.12 -15.94
N VAL A 68 4.47 5.92 -16.46
CA VAL A 68 5.21 5.75 -17.73
C VAL A 68 4.41 6.30 -18.90
N ALA A 69 3.10 6.05 -18.96
CA ALA A 69 2.23 6.56 -20.01
C ALA A 69 2.11 8.09 -19.98
N GLU A 70 2.17 8.70 -18.80
CA GLU A 70 2.05 10.13 -18.57
C GLU A 70 3.41 10.85 -18.49
N LYS A 71 4.53 10.19 -18.78
CA LYS A 71 5.89 10.76 -18.62
C LYS A 71 6.06 12.13 -19.29
N ALA A 72 5.43 12.36 -20.43
CA ALA A 72 5.50 13.63 -21.18
C ALA A 72 4.61 14.74 -20.59
N ALA A 73 3.54 14.38 -19.86
CA ALA A 73 2.60 15.31 -19.25
C ALA A 73 2.06 14.67 -17.96
N PRO A 74 2.84 14.68 -16.86
CA PRO A 74 2.48 14.04 -15.61
C PRO A 74 1.19 14.60 -14.99
N VAL A 75 0.39 13.73 -14.39
CA VAL A 75 -0.84 14.07 -13.67
C VAL A 75 -0.65 13.92 -12.16
N ALA A 76 0.07 12.88 -11.74
CA ALA A 76 0.36 12.65 -10.34
C ALA A 76 1.49 13.55 -9.82
N ASP A 77 1.44 13.88 -8.54
CA ASP A 77 2.49 14.60 -7.82
C ASP A 77 3.37 13.66 -7.01
N VAL A 78 2.76 12.67 -6.40
CA VAL A 78 3.44 11.64 -5.60
C VAL A 78 2.86 10.27 -5.92
N VAL A 79 3.61 9.22 -5.61
CA VAL A 79 3.18 7.84 -5.79
C VAL A 79 3.59 6.98 -4.60
N TYR A 80 2.70 6.06 -4.21
CA TYR A 80 2.93 5.04 -3.20
C TYR A 80 2.88 3.65 -3.83
N TYR A 81 3.87 2.81 -3.54
CA TYR A 81 3.96 1.46 -4.12
C TYR A 81 4.93 0.57 -3.33
N GLY A 82 4.95 -0.72 -3.66
CA GLY A 82 5.96 -1.62 -3.13
C GLY A 82 7.36 -1.30 -3.66
N VAL A 83 8.38 -1.64 -2.89
CA VAL A 83 9.78 -1.25 -3.14
C VAL A 83 10.28 -1.61 -4.55
N THR A 84 9.89 -2.75 -5.11
CA THR A 84 10.34 -3.15 -6.46
C THR A 84 9.82 -2.21 -7.55
N PHE A 85 8.64 -1.64 -7.36
CA PHE A 85 8.08 -0.64 -8.28
C PHE A 85 8.75 0.72 -8.12
N GLY A 86 9.23 1.07 -6.92
CA GLY A 86 10.07 2.26 -6.72
C GLY A 86 11.38 2.17 -7.49
N LEU A 87 12.03 1.01 -7.46
CA LEU A 87 13.23 0.74 -8.25
C LEU A 87 12.98 0.80 -9.76
N GLN A 88 11.85 0.25 -10.22
CA GLN A 88 11.46 0.30 -11.63
C GLN A 88 11.09 1.73 -12.07
N ALA A 89 10.40 2.52 -11.22
CA ALA A 89 10.05 3.90 -11.51
C ALA A 89 11.29 4.79 -11.66
N GLN A 90 12.30 4.60 -10.80
CA GLN A 90 13.60 5.26 -10.95
C GLN A 90 14.28 4.89 -12.27
N LYS A 91 14.32 3.60 -12.61
CA LYS A 91 14.88 3.12 -13.89
C LYS A 91 14.13 3.67 -15.11
N ALA A 92 12.82 3.85 -15.00
CA ALA A 92 11.97 4.43 -16.06
C ALA A 92 12.07 5.97 -16.14
N GLU A 93 12.77 6.61 -15.17
CA GLU A 93 12.93 8.07 -15.07
C GLU A 93 11.58 8.79 -15.01
N VAL A 94 10.63 8.26 -14.23
CA VAL A 94 9.31 8.87 -14.00
C VAL A 94 9.17 9.46 -12.60
N VAL A 95 10.25 9.47 -11.82
CA VAL A 95 10.33 10.04 -10.48
C VAL A 95 11.57 10.91 -10.32
N ASP A 96 11.46 11.96 -9.50
CA ASP A 96 12.54 12.90 -9.18
C ASP A 96 13.16 12.60 -7.82
N GLY A 97 14.40 13.02 -7.62
CA GLY A 97 15.06 13.02 -6.33
C GLY A 97 14.45 14.06 -5.39
N TYR A 98 13.94 13.60 -4.25
CA TYR A 98 13.52 14.44 -3.12
C TYR A 98 13.90 13.77 -1.79
N LYS A 99 14.42 14.54 -0.86
CA LYS A 99 14.82 14.07 0.48
C LYS A 99 13.98 14.79 1.55
N PRO A 100 12.85 14.17 1.99
CA PRO A 100 11.98 14.76 3.00
C PRO A 100 12.70 15.01 4.34
N LYS A 101 12.13 15.85 5.19
CA LYS A 101 12.60 16.01 6.58
C LYS A 101 12.61 14.65 7.30
N GLY A 102 13.73 14.33 7.95
CA GLY A 102 13.91 13.03 8.60
C GLY A 102 14.52 11.96 7.71
N TRP A 103 14.84 12.26 6.46
CA TRP A 103 15.51 11.38 5.50
C TRP A 103 16.71 10.63 6.09
N GLU A 104 17.57 11.31 6.86
CA GLU A 104 18.80 10.73 7.42
C GLU A 104 18.51 9.57 8.39
N GLN A 105 17.32 9.54 8.99
CA GLN A 105 16.91 8.51 9.94
C GLN A 105 16.40 7.22 9.27
N ILE A 106 16.19 7.24 7.95
CA ILE A 106 15.82 6.03 7.20
C ILE A 106 17.08 5.16 7.05
N PRO A 107 17.03 3.84 7.37
CA PRO A 107 18.13 2.93 7.13
C PRO A 107 18.59 2.93 5.66
N ALA A 108 19.91 2.82 5.42
CA ALA A 108 20.49 2.94 4.09
C ALA A 108 19.87 1.98 3.03
N GLY A 109 19.55 0.74 3.42
CA GLY A 109 18.92 -0.24 2.51
C GLY A 109 17.44 0.01 2.22
N LEU A 110 16.82 1.04 2.84
CA LEU A 110 15.41 1.36 2.73
C LEU A 110 15.15 2.72 2.05
N LYS A 111 16.15 3.26 1.37
CA LYS A 111 16.06 4.49 0.58
C LYS A 111 17.04 4.49 -0.58
N ASP A 112 16.70 5.18 -1.65
CA ASP A 112 17.65 5.49 -2.72
C ASP A 112 18.54 6.65 -2.32
N PRO A 113 19.87 6.58 -2.39
CA PRO A 113 20.78 7.65 -1.94
C PRO A 113 20.52 9.01 -2.60
N THR A 114 19.96 9.04 -3.79
CA THR A 114 19.64 10.26 -4.55
C THR A 114 18.21 10.76 -4.29
N GLY A 115 17.36 9.99 -3.57
CA GLY A 115 16.04 10.43 -3.14
C GLY A 115 14.91 10.07 -4.10
N HIS A 116 15.12 9.22 -5.10
CA HIS A 116 14.05 8.84 -6.05
C HIS A 116 12.97 7.97 -5.40
N TRP A 117 13.30 7.26 -4.34
CA TRP A 117 12.33 6.53 -3.54
C TRP A 117 12.83 6.39 -2.09
N PHE A 118 11.91 6.26 -1.17
CA PHE A 118 12.21 5.96 0.24
C PHE A 118 11.05 5.21 0.88
N ALA A 119 11.39 4.27 1.77
CA ALA A 119 10.41 3.54 2.54
C ALA A 119 9.70 4.45 3.54
N ILE A 120 8.41 4.18 3.75
CA ILE A 120 7.58 4.88 4.73
C ILE A 120 7.04 3.96 5.82
N HIS A 121 6.85 2.70 5.53
CA HIS A 121 6.50 1.63 6.45
C HIS A 121 6.87 0.27 5.87
N SER A 122 6.78 -0.77 6.70
CA SER A 122 6.87 -2.16 6.26
C SER A 122 5.73 -3.00 6.84
N GLY A 123 5.53 -4.17 6.27
CA GLY A 123 4.58 -5.17 6.73
C GLY A 123 5.11 -6.59 6.48
N THR A 124 4.57 -7.55 7.24
CA THR A 124 4.86 -8.97 7.10
C THR A 124 3.71 -9.66 6.41
N LEU A 125 4.00 -10.39 5.33
CA LEU A 125 3.00 -11.15 4.60
C LEU A 125 2.56 -12.38 5.41
N GLY A 126 1.26 -12.73 5.29
CA GLY A 126 0.70 -13.91 5.92
C GLY A 126 -0.69 -14.25 5.39
N ILE A 127 -1.43 -14.97 6.18
CA ILE A 127 -2.79 -15.40 5.88
C ILE A 127 -3.74 -14.65 6.82
N MET A 128 -4.56 -13.78 6.27
CA MET A 128 -5.65 -13.09 6.95
C MET A 128 -6.93 -13.91 6.81
N VAL A 129 -7.60 -14.23 7.92
CA VAL A 129 -8.72 -15.14 7.94
C VAL A 129 -9.90 -14.53 8.69
N ASN A 130 -11.03 -14.37 8.03
CA ASN A 130 -12.30 -14.12 8.73
C ASN A 130 -12.83 -15.44 9.27
N VAL A 131 -12.69 -15.63 10.58
CA VAL A 131 -12.98 -16.90 11.27
C VAL A 131 -14.47 -17.25 11.19
N ASP A 132 -15.35 -16.27 11.26
CA ASP A 132 -16.79 -16.48 11.21
C ASP A 132 -17.24 -16.98 9.83
N ALA A 133 -16.53 -16.55 8.78
CA ALA A 133 -16.81 -16.94 7.40
C ALA A 133 -16.26 -18.33 7.01
N LEU A 134 -15.44 -18.97 7.88
CA LEU A 134 -14.95 -20.33 7.61
C LEU A 134 -16.00 -21.42 7.74
N GLY A 135 -17.17 -21.13 8.33
CA GLY A 135 -18.22 -22.16 8.49
C GLY A 135 -17.82 -23.33 9.40
N GLY A 136 -16.93 -23.11 10.36
CA GLY A 136 -16.44 -24.13 11.29
C GLY A 136 -15.20 -24.89 10.82
N LEU A 137 -14.65 -24.57 9.66
CA LEU A 137 -13.35 -25.11 9.23
C LEU A 137 -12.21 -24.53 10.07
N PRO A 138 -11.09 -25.27 10.25
CA PRO A 138 -9.96 -24.77 10.99
C PRO A 138 -9.30 -23.57 10.29
N VAL A 139 -8.64 -22.70 11.07
CA VAL A 139 -7.81 -21.62 10.51
C VAL A 139 -6.56 -22.24 9.88
N PRO A 140 -6.25 -22.01 8.56
CA PRO A 140 -5.07 -22.56 7.91
C PRO A 140 -3.78 -22.01 8.57
N GLN A 141 -2.78 -22.88 8.76
CA GLN A 141 -1.53 -22.58 9.47
C GLN A 141 -0.31 -22.60 8.53
N SER A 142 -0.50 -23.01 7.28
CA SER A 142 0.57 -23.24 6.33
C SER A 142 0.15 -22.85 4.90
N TRP A 143 1.11 -22.61 4.02
CA TRP A 143 0.82 -22.45 2.59
C TRP A 143 0.16 -23.72 2.02
N ALA A 144 0.61 -24.90 2.48
CA ALA A 144 0.04 -26.17 2.06
C ALA A 144 -1.44 -26.32 2.44
N ASP A 145 -1.88 -25.78 3.55
CA ASP A 145 -3.29 -25.82 3.96
C ASP A 145 -4.21 -25.14 2.94
N LEU A 146 -3.77 -24.05 2.30
CA LEU A 146 -4.58 -23.34 1.30
C LEU A 146 -4.89 -24.18 0.05
N LEU A 147 -4.14 -25.28 -0.16
CA LEU A 147 -4.36 -26.20 -1.27
C LEU A 147 -5.40 -27.29 -0.95
N LYS A 148 -5.83 -27.41 0.30
CA LYS A 148 -6.80 -28.42 0.71
C LYS A 148 -8.18 -28.15 0.09
N PRO A 149 -8.89 -29.21 -0.33
CA PRO A 149 -10.18 -29.06 -1.04
C PRO A 149 -11.28 -28.43 -0.18
N GLU A 150 -11.20 -28.51 1.16
CA GLU A 150 -12.16 -27.85 2.04
C GLU A 150 -12.17 -26.33 1.95
N TYR A 151 -11.09 -25.70 1.49
CA TYR A 151 -11.00 -24.24 1.27
C TYR A 151 -11.32 -23.82 -0.17
N LYS A 152 -11.90 -24.70 -0.97
CA LYS A 152 -12.27 -24.41 -2.37
C LYS A 152 -13.21 -23.21 -2.45
N GLY A 153 -12.83 -22.19 -3.25
CA GLY A 153 -13.57 -20.94 -3.41
C GLY A 153 -13.43 -19.93 -2.26
N MET A 154 -12.67 -20.27 -1.20
CA MET A 154 -12.51 -19.43 -0.03
C MET A 154 -11.19 -18.61 -0.01
N VAL A 155 -10.22 -19.01 -0.82
CA VAL A 155 -8.88 -18.42 -0.80
C VAL A 155 -8.77 -17.30 -1.82
N GLY A 156 -8.26 -16.15 -1.38
CA GLY A 156 -7.92 -15.03 -2.23
C GLY A 156 -6.46 -14.62 -2.11
N TYR A 157 -5.92 -14.09 -3.19
CA TYR A 157 -4.63 -13.40 -3.24
C TYR A 157 -4.67 -12.38 -4.37
N LEU A 158 -3.97 -11.25 -4.25
CA LEU A 158 -3.95 -10.26 -5.31
C LEU A 158 -3.13 -10.75 -6.50
N ASP A 159 -3.47 -10.26 -7.69
CA ASP A 159 -2.84 -10.66 -8.96
C ASP A 159 -1.31 -10.44 -8.92
N PRO A 160 -0.48 -11.51 -8.92
CA PRO A 160 0.97 -11.39 -8.83
C PRO A 160 1.63 -10.71 -10.02
N SER A 161 0.93 -10.62 -11.16
CA SER A 161 1.46 -9.97 -12.36
C SER A 161 1.39 -8.43 -12.31
N SER A 162 0.59 -7.87 -11.37
CA SER A 162 0.36 -6.41 -11.32
C SER A 162 0.35 -5.81 -9.92
N ALA A 163 -0.08 -6.57 -8.90
CA ALA A 163 -0.13 -6.10 -7.52
C ALA A 163 1.14 -6.49 -6.75
N PHE A 164 1.74 -5.53 -6.02
CA PHE A 164 2.96 -5.82 -5.25
C PHE A 164 2.73 -6.91 -4.21
N VAL A 165 1.64 -6.88 -3.44
CA VAL A 165 1.34 -7.92 -2.45
C VAL A 165 1.18 -9.30 -3.10
N GLY A 166 0.63 -9.37 -4.31
CA GLY A 166 0.55 -10.61 -5.09
C GLY A 166 1.94 -11.14 -5.46
N TYR A 167 2.83 -10.27 -5.96
CA TYR A 167 4.20 -10.65 -6.25
C TYR A 167 4.98 -11.04 -4.99
N VAL A 168 4.82 -10.32 -3.89
CA VAL A 168 5.38 -10.68 -2.58
C VAL A 168 4.87 -12.04 -2.12
N SER A 169 3.60 -12.36 -2.35
CA SER A 169 3.03 -13.69 -2.06
C SER A 169 3.76 -14.79 -2.85
N ALA A 170 4.01 -14.53 -4.15
CA ALA A 170 4.75 -15.48 -4.98
C ALA A 170 6.19 -15.69 -4.48
N VAL A 171 6.90 -14.62 -4.11
CA VAL A 171 8.26 -14.71 -3.56
C VAL A 171 8.29 -15.45 -2.22
N ALA A 172 7.33 -15.14 -1.32
CA ALA A 172 7.23 -15.80 -0.01
C ALA A 172 7.00 -17.31 -0.15
N ILE A 173 5.98 -17.67 -0.93
CA ILE A 173 5.63 -19.08 -1.20
C ILE A 173 6.79 -19.80 -1.88
N ASN A 174 7.43 -19.18 -2.89
CA ASN A 174 8.56 -19.75 -3.59
C ASN A 174 9.70 -20.12 -2.63
N ARG A 175 10.09 -19.19 -1.77
CA ARG A 175 11.15 -19.43 -0.76
C ARG A 175 10.75 -20.48 0.26
N ALA A 176 9.53 -20.44 0.74
CA ALA A 176 8.98 -21.42 1.69
C ALA A 176 9.01 -22.85 1.13
N LEU A 177 8.88 -22.98 -0.20
CA LEU A 177 8.91 -24.26 -0.92
C LEU A 177 10.29 -24.61 -1.52
N GLY A 178 11.36 -23.92 -1.10
CA GLY A 178 12.74 -24.21 -1.49
C GLY A 178 13.20 -23.59 -2.81
N GLY A 179 12.42 -22.66 -3.39
CA GLY A 179 12.86 -21.83 -4.51
C GLY A 179 13.63 -20.59 -4.07
N ASP A 180 14.14 -19.85 -5.04
CA ASP A 180 14.83 -18.58 -4.86
C ASP A 180 14.44 -17.59 -5.97
N LEU A 181 15.10 -16.42 -6.01
CA LEU A 181 14.82 -15.41 -7.04
C LEU A 181 15.31 -15.76 -8.45
N ASP A 182 16.12 -16.82 -8.61
CA ASP A 182 16.53 -17.35 -9.91
C ASP A 182 15.63 -18.50 -10.39
N ASN A 183 14.87 -19.10 -9.46
CA ASN A 183 13.99 -20.24 -9.74
C ASN A 183 12.62 -20.09 -9.08
N PHE A 184 11.62 -19.70 -9.86
CA PHE A 184 10.21 -19.58 -9.45
C PHE A 184 9.37 -20.83 -9.76
N ALA A 185 9.97 -21.94 -10.16
CA ALA A 185 9.21 -23.17 -10.46
C ALA A 185 8.33 -23.62 -9.27
N PRO A 186 8.82 -23.61 -7.99
CA PRO A 186 7.97 -23.97 -6.85
C PRO A 186 6.72 -23.08 -6.68
N ALA A 187 6.84 -21.75 -6.90
CA ALA A 187 5.69 -20.85 -6.83
C ALA A 187 4.70 -21.09 -7.98
N ILE A 188 5.19 -21.27 -9.20
CA ILE A 188 4.32 -21.54 -10.36
C ILE A 188 3.54 -22.85 -10.14
N ASP A 189 4.21 -23.93 -9.74
CA ASP A 189 3.56 -25.20 -9.39
C ASP A 189 2.52 -25.04 -8.28
N TYR A 190 2.84 -24.25 -7.24
CA TYR A 190 1.90 -23.96 -6.17
C TYR A 190 0.64 -23.24 -6.67
N PHE A 191 0.79 -22.17 -7.46
CA PHE A 191 -0.37 -21.43 -7.99
C PHE A 191 -1.18 -22.28 -8.98
N GLN A 192 -0.57 -23.15 -9.77
CA GLN A 192 -1.29 -24.11 -10.61
C GLN A 192 -2.12 -25.10 -9.77
N LYS A 193 -1.59 -25.55 -8.62
CA LYS A 193 -2.36 -26.37 -7.66
C LYS A 193 -3.48 -25.56 -7.01
N LEU A 194 -3.21 -24.34 -6.56
CA LEU A 194 -4.20 -23.46 -5.95
C LEU A 194 -5.33 -23.10 -6.93
N ALA A 195 -5.04 -22.96 -8.22
CA ALA A 195 -6.05 -22.70 -9.25
C ALA A 195 -7.15 -23.76 -9.27
N LYS A 196 -6.86 -25.04 -8.90
CA LYS A 196 -7.85 -26.11 -8.78
C LYS A 196 -8.86 -25.88 -7.64
N ASN A 197 -8.49 -25.05 -6.64
CA ASN A 197 -9.37 -24.61 -5.55
C ASN A 197 -10.19 -23.36 -5.91
N ALA A 198 -10.24 -22.97 -7.20
CA ALA A 198 -11.01 -21.81 -7.65
C ALA A 198 -10.75 -20.54 -6.81
N PRO A 199 -9.51 -20.07 -6.67
CA PRO A 199 -9.19 -18.90 -5.86
C PRO A 199 -9.80 -17.63 -6.45
N ILE A 200 -10.01 -16.65 -5.60
CA ILE A 200 -10.43 -15.29 -5.98
C ILE A 200 -9.17 -14.44 -6.15
N VAL A 201 -8.97 -13.88 -7.36
CA VAL A 201 -7.74 -13.12 -7.70
C VAL A 201 -8.10 -11.68 -8.08
N PRO A 202 -8.35 -10.79 -7.11
CA PRO A 202 -8.62 -9.39 -7.38
C PRO A 202 -7.34 -8.65 -7.82
N LYS A 203 -7.52 -7.55 -8.54
CA LYS A 203 -6.40 -6.68 -8.98
C LYS A 203 -6.04 -5.60 -7.95
N GLN A 204 -6.95 -5.31 -7.03
CA GLN A 204 -6.82 -4.27 -5.99
C GLN A 204 -7.19 -4.85 -4.64
N THR A 205 -7.03 -4.06 -3.57
CA THR A 205 -7.32 -4.52 -2.20
C THR A 205 -8.69 -5.19 -2.10
N ALA A 206 -8.72 -6.32 -1.38
CA ALA A 206 -9.93 -7.08 -1.10
C ALA A 206 -10.35 -6.98 0.37
N TYR A 207 -9.84 -5.99 1.11
CA TYR A 207 -10.07 -5.81 2.54
C TYR A 207 -11.56 -5.84 2.93
N ALA A 208 -12.39 -5.04 2.26
CA ALA A 208 -13.83 -5.00 2.53
C ALA A 208 -14.52 -6.36 2.29
N ARG A 209 -14.05 -7.16 1.33
CA ARG A 209 -14.59 -8.50 1.05
C ARG A 209 -14.24 -9.50 2.16
N VAL A 210 -13.11 -9.32 2.84
CA VAL A 210 -12.78 -10.12 4.04
C VAL A 210 -13.68 -9.71 5.19
N LEU A 211 -13.88 -8.42 5.43
CA LEU A 211 -14.77 -7.94 6.50
C LEU A 211 -16.21 -8.43 6.32
N SER A 212 -16.73 -8.42 5.10
CA SER A 212 -18.08 -8.91 4.79
C SER A 212 -18.24 -10.44 4.83
N GLY A 213 -17.11 -11.18 4.93
CA GLY A 213 -17.11 -12.65 4.85
C GLY A 213 -17.26 -13.20 3.41
N GLU A 214 -17.32 -12.34 2.38
CA GLU A 214 -17.35 -12.77 0.98
C GLU A 214 -16.06 -13.50 0.58
N LEU A 215 -14.94 -13.11 1.18
CA LEU A 215 -13.63 -13.72 1.00
C LEU A 215 -13.08 -14.16 2.35
N PRO A 216 -13.30 -15.41 2.77
CA PRO A 216 -12.92 -15.88 4.11
C PRO A 216 -11.41 -15.86 4.37
N ILE A 217 -10.58 -16.14 3.38
CA ILE A 217 -9.13 -16.29 3.50
C ILE A 217 -8.45 -15.40 2.46
N LEU A 218 -7.60 -14.48 2.88
CA LEU A 218 -6.84 -13.60 2.00
C LEU A 218 -5.35 -13.65 2.35
N VAL A 219 -4.51 -13.86 1.35
CA VAL A 219 -3.06 -13.64 1.51
C VAL A 219 -2.80 -12.14 1.50
N ASP A 220 -2.42 -11.59 2.66
CA ASP A 220 -2.27 -10.16 2.90
C ASP A 220 -1.27 -9.88 4.03
N TYR A 221 -1.05 -8.62 4.35
CA TYR A 221 -0.13 -8.19 5.40
C TYR A 221 -0.77 -8.14 6.79
N ASP A 222 0.08 -8.31 7.78
CA ASP A 222 -0.24 -8.26 9.21
C ASP A 222 -1.01 -6.99 9.61
N PHE A 223 -0.62 -5.81 9.12
CA PHE A 223 -1.27 -4.55 9.49
C PHE A 223 -2.74 -4.47 9.06
N ASN A 224 -3.12 -5.04 7.92
CA ASN A 224 -4.53 -5.09 7.50
C ASN A 224 -5.33 -6.07 8.38
N ALA A 225 -4.76 -7.23 8.70
CA ALA A 225 -5.41 -8.19 9.58
C ALA A 225 -5.62 -7.64 11.01
N TYR A 226 -4.62 -6.94 11.57
CA TYR A 226 -4.74 -6.30 12.87
C TYR A 226 -5.73 -5.14 12.86
N ARG A 227 -5.73 -4.32 11.80
CA ARG A 227 -6.77 -3.30 11.62
C ARG A 227 -8.17 -3.92 11.65
N ALA A 228 -8.41 -4.97 10.85
CA ALA A 228 -9.69 -5.66 10.82
C ALA A 228 -10.10 -6.16 12.21
N ARG A 229 -9.17 -6.79 12.93
CA ARG A 229 -9.42 -7.36 14.24
C ARG A 229 -9.65 -6.31 15.32
N TYR A 230 -8.81 -5.29 15.41
CA TYR A 230 -8.75 -4.40 16.57
C TYR A 230 -9.39 -3.02 16.35
N LYS A 231 -9.56 -2.59 15.09
CA LYS A 231 -10.24 -1.32 14.78
C LYS A 231 -11.64 -1.53 14.21
N ASP A 232 -11.80 -2.50 13.31
CA ASP A 232 -13.08 -2.77 12.66
C ASP A 232 -13.87 -3.87 13.41
N ASN A 233 -13.32 -4.41 14.53
CA ASN A 233 -13.93 -5.39 15.42
C ASN A 233 -14.39 -6.68 14.72
N ALA A 234 -13.74 -7.05 13.62
CA ALA A 234 -14.01 -8.31 12.91
C ALA A 234 -13.29 -9.48 13.61
N ASN A 235 -13.91 -10.67 13.60
CA ASN A 235 -13.27 -11.89 14.12
C ASN A 235 -12.24 -12.40 13.10
N VAL A 236 -11.12 -11.68 13.00
CA VAL A 236 -10.04 -11.97 12.06
C VAL A 236 -8.84 -12.54 12.79
N ALA A 237 -8.33 -13.67 12.30
CA ALA A 237 -7.02 -14.22 12.65
C ALA A 237 -5.97 -13.83 11.60
N PHE A 238 -4.73 -13.68 12.06
CA PHE A 238 -3.57 -13.54 11.18
C PHE A 238 -2.58 -14.65 11.46
N VAL A 239 -2.07 -15.28 10.42
CA VAL A 239 -1.11 -16.40 10.52
C VAL A 239 0.10 -16.11 9.63
N ILE A 240 1.29 -16.16 10.22
CA ILE A 240 2.54 -16.26 9.46
C ILE A 240 2.78 -17.76 9.24
N PRO A 241 2.74 -18.25 7.98
CA PRO A 241 2.80 -19.68 7.68
C PRO A 241 4.01 -20.38 8.26
N GLN A 242 3.84 -21.65 8.63
CA GLN A 242 4.88 -22.45 9.30
C GLN A 242 6.11 -22.63 8.43
N GLU A 243 5.95 -22.72 7.11
CA GLU A 243 7.05 -22.87 6.14
C GLU A 243 7.85 -21.56 5.95
N GLY A 244 7.34 -20.45 6.48
CA GLY A 244 7.98 -19.14 6.41
C GLY A 244 7.27 -18.14 5.53
N SER A 245 7.70 -16.89 5.63
CA SER A 245 7.19 -15.75 4.88
C SER A 245 8.28 -14.70 4.68
N ILE A 246 7.90 -13.50 4.23
CA ILE A 246 8.80 -12.35 4.08
C ILE A 246 8.18 -11.06 4.60
N SER A 247 9.04 -10.14 5.05
CA SER A 247 8.69 -8.75 5.34
C SER A 247 9.24 -7.83 4.27
N VAL A 248 8.45 -6.87 3.84
CA VAL A 248 8.82 -5.95 2.76
C VAL A 248 8.43 -4.52 3.06
N PRO A 249 9.20 -3.52 2.58
CA PRO A 249 8.85 -2.12 2.69
C PRO A 249 7.92 -1.67 1.55
N TYR A 250 7.10 -0.70 1.88
CA TYR A 250 6.41 0.17 0.93
C TYR A 250 7.10 1.51 0.87
N VAL A 251 7.18 2.07 -0.31
CA VAL A 251 7.95 3.29 -0.60
C VAL A 251 7.08 4.36 -1.22
N MET A 252 7.53 5.61 -1.13
CA MET A 252 7.00 6.74 -1.87
C MET A 252 8.06 7.41 -2.72
N SER A 253 7.60 8.12 -3.75
CA SER A 253 8.42 8.93 -4.65
C SER A 253 7.71 10.23 -5.01
N LEU A 254 8.48 11.26 -5.30
CA LEU A 254 8.02 12.45 -5.99
C LEU A 254 8.00 12.17 -7.49
N VAL A 255 6.90 12.47 -8.17
CA VAL A 255 6.78 12.25 -9.62
C VAL A 255 7.64 13.27 -10.37
N ALA A 256 8.32 12.83 -11.44
CA ALA A 256 9.13 13.71 -12.28
C ALA A 256 8.22 14.74 -12.95
N ASN A 257 8.63 16.02 -12.90
CA ASN A 257 7.85 17.16 -13.42
C ASN A 257 6.42 17.24 -12.86
N ALA A 258 6.22 16.85 -11.59
CA ALA A 258 4.93 16.89 -10.90
C ALA A 258 4.21 18.26 -11.08
N PRO A 259 2.92 18.29 -11.47
CA PRO A 259 2.18 19.54 -11.70
C PRO A 259 2.10 20.43 -10.45
N HIS A 260 1.95 19.81 -9.27
CA HIS A 260 1.86 20.51 -7.98
C HIS A 260 3.01 20.09 -7.07
N ARG A 261 4.26 20.15 -7.59
CA ARG A 261 5.47 19.67 -6.92
C ARG A 261 5.55 20.09 -5.45
N ALA A 262 5.34 21.37 -5.14
CA ALA A 262 5.40 21.88 -3.77
C ALA A 262 4.38 21.22 -2.82
N ASN A 263 3.21 20.88 -3.33
CA ASN A 263 2.20 20.16 -2.56
C ASN A 263 2.57 18.68 -2.40
N GLY A 264 3.13 18.05 -3.45
CA GLY A 264 3.70 16.71 -3.36
C GLY A 264 4.81 16.62 -2.29
N GLU A 265 5.72 17.59 -2.25
CA GLU A 265 6.78 17.68 -1.24
C GLU A 265 6.20 17.80 0.19
N LYS A 266 5.15 18.62 0.40
CA LYS A 266 4.43 18.69 1.70
C LYS A 266 3.84 17.33 2.12
N VAL A 267 3.27 16.58 1.17
CA VAL A 267 2.74 15.22 1.43
C VAL A 267 3.86 14.29 1.87
N LEU A 268 4.98 14.26 1.15
CA LEU A 268 6.14 13.42 1.46
C LEU A 268 6.78 13.80 2.81
N ASP A 269 6.92 15.10 3.09
CA ASP A 269 7.41 15.60 4.39
C ASP A 269 6.51 15.13 5.54
N PHE A 270 5.19 15.20 5.36
CA PHE A 270 4.25 14.79 6.39
C PHE A 270 4.31 13.29 6.66
N VAL A 271 4.28 12.43 5.64
CA VAL A 271 4.27 10.98 5.84
C VAL A 271 5.55 10.47 6.50
N LEU A 272 6.68 11.18 6.33
CA LEU A 272 7.95 10.86 6.97
C LEU A 272 8.15 11.60 8.30
N SER A 273 7.31 12.57 8.66
CA SER A 273 7.38 13.26 9.96
C SER A 273 7.08 12.33 11.14
N ASP A 274 7.43 12.75 12.36
CA ASP A 274 7.09 11.99 13.58
C ASP A 274 5.57 11.78 13.69
N ALA A 275 4.77 12.78 13.31
CA ALA A 275 3.32 12.66 13.31
C ALA A 275 2.81 11.62 12.30
N GLY A 276 3.29 11.65 11.06
CA GLY A 276 2.94 10.67 10.02
C GLY A 276 3.36 9.26 10.40
N GLN A 277 4.60 9.09 10.89
CA GLN A 277 5.12 7.79 11.33
C GLN A 277 4.40 7.25 12.57
N ALA A 278 3.99 8.13 13.50
CA ALA A 278 3.19 7.72 14.66
C ALA A 278 1.78 7.23 14.25
N LEU A 279 1.20 7.77 13.18
CA LEU A 279 -0.05 7.27 12.63
C LEU A 279 0.12 5.86 12.05
N TRP A 280 1.21 5.60 11.32
CA TRP A 280 1.53 4.24 10.86
C TRP A 280 1.66 3.27 12.04
N ALA A 281 2.40 3.65 13.10
CA ALA A 281 2.54 2.84 14.31
C ALA A 281 1.18 2.49 14.94
N LYS A 282 0.28 3.48 15.06
CA LYS A 282 -1.08 3.27 15.61
C LYS A 282 -1.98 2.42 14.71
N ALA A 283 -1.62 2.31 13.43
CA ALA A 283 -2.31 1.50 12.43
C ALA A 283 -1.67 0.12 12.21
N TYR A 284 -0.84 -0.34 13.13
CA TYR A 284 -0.13 -1.63 13.11
C TYR A 284 0.94 -1.76 12.01
N LEU A 285 1.26 -0.70 11.29
CA LEU A 285 2.39 -0.72 10.36
C LEU A 285 3.69 -0.46 11.12
N ARG A 286 4.78 -1.02 10.61
CA ARG A 286 6.10 -0.78 11.19
C ARG A 286 6.69 0.51 10.62
N PRO A 287 6.84 1.58 11.45
CA PRO A 287 7.45 2.82 11.02
C PRO A 287 8.88 2.59 10.55
N ILE A 288 9.34 3.41 9.62
CA ILE A 288 10.73 3.35 9.12
C ILE A 288 11.68 4.22 9.93
N ARG A 289 11.15 5.31 10.50
CA ARG A 289 11.89 6.14 11.45
C ARG A 289 11.72 5.62 12.88
N PRO A 290 12.62 5.94 13.82
CA PRO A 290 12.57 5.46 15.20
C PRO A 290 11.45 6.13 16.02
N VAL A 291 10.21 5.92 15.60
CA VAL A 291 9.01 6.31 16.34
C VAL A 291 8.56 5.13 17.19
N GLN A 292 8.33 5.37 18.46
CA GLN A 292 7.89 4.32 19.37
C GLN A 292 6.45 3.92 19.06
N MET A 293 6.23 2.62 18.87
CA MET A 293 4.88 2.04 18.79
C MET A 293 4.21 2.11 20.16
N PRO A 294 2.94 2.52 20.28
CA PRO A 294 2.22 2.48 21.55
C PRO A 294 2.22 1.07 22.14
N THR A 295 2.42 0.96 23.45
CA THR A 295 2.53 -0.34 24.16
C THR A 295 1.30 -1.23 23.95
N GLU A 296 0.11 -0.62 23.96
CA GLU A 296 -1.14 -1.31 23.73
C GLU A 296 -1.27 -1.86 22.32
N VAL A 297 -0.69 -1.20 21.33
CA VAL A 297 -0.64 -1.69 19.94
C VAL A 297 0.39 -2.80 19.82
N ALA A 298 1.58 -2.60 20.39
CA ALA A 298 2.65 -3.61 20.35
C ALA A 298 2.21 -4.96 21.00
N ALA A 299 1.41 -4.92 22.07
CA ALA A 299 0.89 -6.09 22.74
C ALA A 299 -0.14 -6.90 21.91
N GLN A 300 -0.64 -6.34 20.82
CA GLN A 300 -1.63 -6.98 19.95
C GLN A 300 -0.99 -7.76 18.78
N PHE A 301 0.31 -7.62 18.58
CA PHE A 301 1.04 -8.38 17.56
C PHE A 301 1.20 -9.85 17.96
N LEU A 302 1.38 -10.72 16.97
CA LEU A 302 1.82 -12.09 17.20
C LEU A 302 3.16 -12.12 17.95
N PRO A 303 3.47 -13.22 18.66
CA PRO A 303 4.77 -13.38 19.30
C PRO A 303 5.96 -13.22 18.35
N ASP A 304 7.09 -12.72 18.85
CA ASP A 304 8.32 -12.54 18.06
C ASP A 304 8.78 -13.84 17.36
N GLY A 305 8.54 -15.00 18.00
CA GLY A 305 8.85 -16.30 17.40
C GLY A 305 8.09 -16.60 16.11
N ASP A 306 6.88 -16.05 15.93
CA ASP A 306 6.15 -16.16 14.69
C ASP A 306 6.76 -15.26 13.61
N TYR A 307 7.14 -14.02 13.98
CA TYR A 307 7.82 -13.09 13.08
C TYR A 307 9.23 -13.55 12.68
N ALA A 308 9.89 -14.37 13.48
CA ALA A 308 11.18 -14.97 13.15
C ALA A 308 11.12 -15.87 11.89
N ARG A 309 9.92 -16.32 11.48
CA ARG A 309 9.71 -17.04 10.22
C ARG A 309 9.70 -16.13 8.99
N ALA A 310 9.58 -14.83 9.17
CA ALA A 310 9.57 -13.87 8.08
C ALA A 310 11.00 -13.39 7.76
N GLY A 311 11.53 -13.80 6.62
CA GLY A 311 12.85 -13.39 6.14
C GLY A 311 12.84 -12.06 5.39
N VAL A 312 14.03 -11.55 5.12
CA VAL A 312 14.26 -10.44 4.17
C VAL A 312 14.73 -10.99 2.83
N VAL A 313 14.57 -10.22 1.78
CA VAL A 313 14.97 -10.57 0.42
C VAL A 313 15.78 -9.44 -0.21
N ASP A 314 16.56 -9.77 -1.23
CA ASP A 314 17.23 -8.77 -2.06
C ASP A 314 16.20 -8.05 -2.95
N TYR A 315 15.84 -6.82 -2.61
CA TYR A 315 14.83 -6.05 -3.34
C TYR A 315 15.28 -5.66 -4.75
N GLN A 316 16.57 -5.47 -4.97
CA GLN A 316 17.12 -5.17 -6.31
C GLN A 316 16.93 -6.39 -7.22
N LYS A 317 17.28 -7.58 -6.74
CA LYS A 317 17.07 -8.81 -7.48
C LYS A 317 15.58 -9.11 -7.67
N MET A 318 14.74 -8.90 -6.65
CA MET A 318 13.28 -8.99 -6.79
C MET A 318 12.77 -8.13 -7.94
N ALA A 319 13.18 -6.86 -7.99
CA ALA A 319 12.76 -5.94 -9.06
C ALA A 319 13.25 -6.40 -10.45
N ALA A 320 14.48 -6.91 -10.53
CA ALA A 320 15.07 -7.35 -11.79
C ALA A 320 14.36 -8.57 -12.42
N VAL A 321 13.83 -9.50 -11.58
CA VAL A 321 13.19 -10.74 -12.06
C VAL A 321 11.65 -10.66 -12.10
N GLN A 322 11.04 -9.57 -11.62
CA GLN A 322 9.59 -9.45 -11.47
C GLN A 322 8.84 -9.55 -12.80
N GLU A 323 9.32 -8.92 -13.87
CA GLU A 323 8.68 -8.95 -15.18
C GLU A 323 8.69 -10.38 -15.78
N ALA A 324 9.82 -11.06 -15.69
CA ALA A 324 9.94 -12.44 -16.15
C ALA A 324 9.01 -13.39 -15.38
N PHE A 325 8.93 -13.22 -14.05
CA PHE A 325 7.98 -13.96 -13.23
C PHE A 325 6.53 -13.66 -13.63
N ALA A 326 6.17 -12.38 -13.82
CA ALA A 326 4.81 -11.98 -14.20
C ALA A 326 4.40 -12.62 -15.54
N ALA A 327 5.29 -12.63 -16.53
CA ALA A 327 5.05 -13.29 -17.82
C ALA A 327 4.83 -14.81 -17.65
N ARG A 328 5.63 -15.48 -16.83
CA ARG A 328 5.45 -16.90 -16.52
C ARG A 328 4.11 -17.16 -15.83
N TYR A 329 3.77 -16.38 -14.81
CA TYR A 329 2.50 -16.53 -14.10
C TYR A 329 1.30 -16.41 -15.04
N LEU A 330 1.29 -15.40 -15.93
CA LEU A 330 0.22 -15.22 -16.92
C LEU A 330 0.11 -16.37 -17.93
N ASN A 331 1.24 -16.96 -18.33
CA ASN A 331 1.26 -18.02 -19.34
C ASN A 331 1.02 -19.41 -18.75
N GLU A 332 1.46 -19.67 -17.52
CA GLU A 332 1.51 -21.02 -16.95
C GLU A 332 0.40 -21.25 -15.89
N VAL A 333 -0.16 -20.18 -15.29
CA VAL A 333 -1.18 -20.29 -14.22
C VAL A 333 -2.55 -19.79 -14.64
N LYS A 334 -2.63 -18.72 -15.43
CA LYS A 334 -3.88 -18.14 -15.98
C LYS A 334 -4.14 -18.64 -17.38
#